data_a8ebb535ff4202b3761ed672fc271ff6
#
_entry.id   a8ebb535ff4202b3761ed672fc271ff6
#
_cell.length_a   1.000
_cell.length_b   1.000
_cell.length_c   1.000
_cell.angle_alpha   90.00
_cell.angle_beta   90.00
_cell.angle_gamma   90.00
#
_symmetry.space_group_name_H-M   'P 1'
#
loop_
_entity.id
_entity.type
_entity.pdbx_description
1 polymer ?
#
loop_
_entity_poly.entity_id
_entity_poly.type
_entity_poly.pdbx_seq_one_letter_code
_entity_poly.pdbx_strand_id
1 'polypeptide(L)'
;MPVGRPAYLKQQVELSLRELRTERIDLMQLHRIDPDVPLADQIGALAELKAEGKLRHIGLSEVSVEQLKEAQSITGIASVQNLYNLVTRQSQDVLDYATAQGIAFIPWFPIAMGKLAEPGSPVAGLAAELGATPAQVALAWLLHISPVVLPIPGTTSLEHLAENLQAAKLSLTDDDVARLNALV
;
A
#
# COMPACT_ATOMS: atom_id res chain seq x y z
N MET A 1 17.89 -5.38 8.54
CA MET A 1 18.46 -4.04 8.30
C MET A 1 18.33 -3.73 6.81
N PRO A 2 17.78 -2.59 6.39
CA PRO A 2 17.72 -2.22 4.98
C PRO A 2 19.14 -2.10 4.40
N VAL A 3 19.28 -2.32 3.09
CA VAL A 3 20.54 -2.11 2.35
C VAL A 3 20.21 -1.28 1.10
N GLY A 4 20.49 0.03 1.19
CA GLY A 4 20.15 1.02 0.17
C GLY A 4 21.30 1.43 -0.74
N ARG A 5 22.46 0.78 -0.68
CA ARG A 5 23.62 1.12 -1.52
C ARG A 5 23.27 0.98 -3.00
N PRO A 6 23.55 1.98 -3.86
CA PRO A 6 23.22 1.96 -5.28
C PRO A 6 23.60 0.67 -6.00
N ALA A 7 24.84 0.20 -5.79
CA ALA A 7 25.32 -1.04 -6.41
C ALA A 7 24.50 -2.28 -5.99
N TYR A 8 24.08 -2.33 -4.71
CA TYR A 8 23.24 -3.41 -4.20
C TYR A 8 21.82 -3.36 -4.80
N LEU A 9 21.19 -2.18 -4.83
CA LEU A 9 19.86 -2.01 -5.42
C LEU A 9 19.84 -2.41 -6.89
N LYS A 10 20.86 -2.00 -7.67
CA LYS A 10 21.01 -2.40 -9.08
C LYS A 10 21.15 -3.92 -9.21
N GLN A 11 21.99 -4.54 -8.38
CA GLN A 11 22.17 -5.99 -8.37
C GLN A 11 20.85 -6.72 -8.06
N GLN A 12 20.06 -6.24 -7.08
CA GLN A 12 18.77 -6.86 -6.73
C GLN A 12 17.76 -6.77 -7.86
N VAL A 13 17.71 -5.68 -8.60
CA VAL A 13 16.87 -5.56 -9.79
C VAL A 13 17.31 -6.54 -10.88
N GLU A 14 18.61 -6.66 -11.15
CA GLU A 14 19.13 -7.62 -12.14
C GLU A 14 18.82 -9.08 -11.75
N LEU A 15 18.93 -9.43 -10.46
CA LEU A 15 18.57 -10.74 -9.97
C LEU A 15 17.05 -10.99 -10.14
N SER A 16 16.22 -10.01 -9.80
CA SER A 16 14.76 -10.10 -9.95
C SER A 16 14.34 -10.29 -11.40
N LEU A 17 14.95 -9.55 -12.34
CA LEU A 17 14.71 -9.72 -13.78
C LEU A 17 15.02 -11.15 -14.25
N ARG A 18 16.15 -11.70 -13.78
CA ARG A 18 16.57 -13.07 -14.11
C ARG A 18 15.60 -14.11 -13.53
N GLU A 19 15.23 -13.97 -12.25
CA GLU A 19 14.33 -14.91 -11.58
C GLU A 19 12.92 -14.86 -12.18
N LEU A 20 12.42 -13.66 -12.50
CA LEU A 20 11.12 -13.46 -13.15
C LEU A 20 11.14 -13.81 -14.63
N ARG A 21 12.34 -14.01 -15.24
CA ARG A 21 12.53 -14.27 -16.67
C ARG A 21 11.88 -13.20 -17.54
N THR A 22 12.09 -11.94 -17.19
CA THR A 22 11.59 -10.77 -17.90
C THR A 22 12.71 -9.76 -18.11
N GLU A 23 12.58 -8.93 -19.13
CA GLU A 23 13.52 -7.85 -19.40
C GLU A 23 13.15 -6.54 -18.68
N ARG A 24 11.92 -6.46 -18.14
CA ARG A 24 11.42 -5.28 -17.45
C ARG A 24 10.50 -5.64 -16.30
N ILE A 25 10.67 -4.97 -15.17
CA ILE A 25 9.74 -4.98 -14.01
C ILE A 25 8.79 -3.79 -14.16
N ASP A 26 7.48 -4.04 -14.14
CA ASP A 26 6.49 -2.97 -14.27
C ASP A 26 6.44 -2.05 -13.04
N LEU A 27 6.56 -2.60 -11.84
CA LEU A 27 6.62 -1.82 -10.60
C LEU A 27 7.69 -2.40 -9.66
N MET A 28 8.73 -1.62 -9.41
CA MET A 28 9.74 -1.92 -8.38
C MET A 28 9.51 -1.03 -7.17
N GLN A 29 9.33 -1.62 -5.99
CA GLN A 29 9.16 -0.89 -4.75
C GLN A 29 10.42 -0.94 -3.90
N LEU A 30 10.93 0.22 -3.48
CA LEU A 30 11.94 0.31 -2.43
C LEU A 30 11.27 -0.01 -1.09
N HIS A 31 11.49 -1.23 -0.59
CA HIS A 31 10.76 -1.79 0.58
C HIS A 31 11.00 -1.00 1.87
N ARG A 32 12.21 -0.48 2.06
CA ARG A 32 12.59 0.42 3.17
C ARG A 32 13.72 1.34 2.71
N ILE A 33 13.68 2.57 3.13
CA ILE A 33 14.82 3.49 3.00
C ILE A 33 15.91 3.04 3.97
N ASP A 34 17.13 2.94 3.48
CA ASP A 34 18.31 2.72 4.30
C ASP A 34 18.73 4.07 4.91
N PRO A 35 18.71 4.23 6.26
CA PRO A 35 19.05 5.49 6.88
C PRO A 35 20.55 5.84 6.76
N ASP A 36 21.40 4.87 6.47
CA ASP A 36 22.85 5.06 6.35
C ASP A 36 23.27 5.47 4.91
N VAL A 37 22.33 5.56 3.98
CA VAL A 37 22.55 5.95 2.57
C VAL A 37 21.62 7.11 2.22
N PRO A 38 22.11 8.20 1.63
CA PRO A 38 21.26 9.31 1.19
C PRO A 38 20.08 8.81 0.33
N LEU A 39 18.88 9.30 0.60
CA LEU A 39 17.69 8.91 -0.16
C LEU A 39 17.88 9.19 -1.66
N ALA A 40 18.51 10.31 -1.98
CA ALA A 40 18.80 10.70 -3.35
C ALA A 40 19.64 9.65 -4.11
N ASP A 41 20.60 9.02 -3.45
CA ASP A 41 21.43 7.97 -4.06
C ASP A 41 20.63 6.70 -4.30
N GLN A 42 19.75 6.32 -3.36
CA GLN A 42 18.88 5.15 -3.48
C GLN A 42 17.89 5.33 -4.63
N ILE A 43 17.22 6.48 -4.70
CA ILE A 43 16.26 6.79 -5.76
C ILE A 43 16.96 7.01 -7.10
N GLY A 44 18.13 7.64 -7.09
CA GLY A 44 18.97 7.83 -8.29
C GLY A 44 19.31 6.50 -8.96
N ALA A 45 19.71 5.49 -8.18
CA ALA A 45 20.00 4.15 -8.70
C ALA A 45 18.79 3.50 -9.40
N LEU A 46 17.59 3.65 -8.82
CA LEU A 46 16.36 3.13 -9.44
C LEU A 46 15.95 3.96 -10.67
N ALA A 47 16.17 5.28 -10.63
CA ALA A 47 15.90 6.16 -11.77
C ALA A 47 16.79 5.84 -12.97
N GLU A 48 18.07 5.51 -12.76
CA GLU A 48 18.97 5.04 -13.81
C GLU A 48 18.46 3.74 -14.44
N LEU A 49 18.06 2.74 -13.65
CA LEU A 49 17.48 1.49 -14.16
C LEU A 49 16.15 1.71 -14.91
N LYS A 50 15.38 2.72 -14.50
CA LYS A 50 14.19 3.13 -15.25
C LYS A 50 14.56 3.76 -16.59
N ALA A 51 15.59 4.59 -16.63
CA ALA A 51 16.09 5.16 -17.89
C ALA A 51 16.67 4.09 -18.84
N GLU A 52 17.27 3.03 -18.29
CA GLU A 52 17.72 1.85 -19.04
C GLU A 52 16.56 0.96 -19.54
N GLY A 53 15.31 1.26 -19.16
CA GLY A 53 14.12 0.48 -19.55
C GLY A 53 13.89 -0.79 -18.74
N LYS A 54 14.70 -1.07 -17.72
CA LYS A 54 14.57 -2.23 -16.84
C LYS A 54 13.42 -2.10 -15.81
N LEU A 55 13.07 -0.87 -15.44
CA LEU A 55 11.93 -0.55 -14.58
C LEU A 55 10.98 0.36 -15.33
N ARG A 56 9.67 0.10 -15.23
CA ARG A 56 8.64 0.98 -15.76
C ARG A 56 8.21 2.02 -14.74
N HIS A 57 7.93 1.58 -13.51
CA HIS A 57 7.48 2.41 -12.41
C HIS A 57 8.29 2.12 -11.14
N ILE A 58 8.43 3.14 -10.31
CA ILE A 58 9.08 3.07 -9.01
C ILE A 58 8.02 3.36 -7.94
N GLY A 59 8.00 2.55 -6.90
CA GLY A 59 7.21 2.74 -5.68
C GLY A 59 8.09 2.81 -4.45
N LEU A 60 7.54 3.32 -3.37
CA LEU A 60 8.20 3.43 -2.06
C LEU A 60 7.37 2.71 -0.99
N SER A 61 8.00 2.38 0.13
CA SER A 61 7.31 1.78 1.27
C SER A 61 7.79 2.39 2.58
N GLU A 62 6.84 2.66 3.50
CA GLU A 62 7.08 3.24 4.83
C GLU A 62 7.85 4.55 4.77
N VAL A 63 7.29 5.51 4.05
CA VAL A 63 7.86 6.83 3.84
C VAL A 63 6.97 7.93 4.42
N SER A 64 7.58 9.05 4.79
CA SER A 64 6.87 10.28 5.12
C SER A 64 6.55 11.09 3.85
N VAL A 65 5.72 12.11 3.99
CA VAL A 65 5.41 13.06 2.91
C VAL A 65 6.68 13.78 2.42
N GLU A 66 7.60 14.14 3.31
CA GLU A 66 8.86 14.79 2.99
C GLU A 66 9.75 13.88 2.14
N GLN A 67 9.90 12.61 2.55
CA GLN A 67 10.67 11.62 1.81
C GLN A 67 10.05 11.34 0.43
N LEU A 68 8.72 11.30 0.36
CA LEU A 68 8.01 11.13 -0.90
C LEU A 68 8.25 12.31 -1.85
N LYS A 69 8.20 13.56 -1.34
CA LYS A 69 8.50 14.76 -2.10
C LYS A 69 9.96 14.81 -2.57
N GLU A 70 10.91 14.44 -1.71
CA GLU A 70 12.32 14.34 -2.07
C GLU A 70 12.52 13.34 -3.22
N ALA A 71 11.94 12.13 -3.11
CA ALA A 71 12.02 11.12 -4.17
C ALA A 71 11.39 11.60 -5.49
N GLN A 72 10.25 12.32 -5.42
CA GLN A 72 9.58 12.89 -6.59
C GLN A 72 10.39 13.98 -7.28
N SER A 73 11.29 14.66 -6.57
CA SER A 73 12.21 15.65 -7.19
C SER A 73 13.25 14.99 -8.11
N ILE A 74 13.46 13.68 -7.98
CA ILE A 74 14.44 12.91 -8.74
C ILE A 74 13.76 12.13 -9.87
N THR A 75 12.63 11.46 -9.56
CA THR A 75 11.89 10.67 -10.54
C THR A 75 10.42 10.55 -10.16
N GLY A 76 9.55 10.24 -11.14
CA GLY A 76 8.13 9.99 -10.85
C GLY A 76 7.93 8.72 -10.00
N ILE A 77 7.22 8.86 -8.89
CA ILE A 77 6.83 7.79 -7.96
C ILE A 77 5.39 7.40 -8.28
N ALA A 78 5.14 6.12 -8.54
CA ALA A 78 3.85 5.60 -8.96
C ALA A 78 3.02 5.03 -7.80
N SER A 79 3.66 4.56 -6.73
CA SER A 79 2.96 3.99 -5.57
C SER A 79 3.68 4.24 -4.27
N VAL A 80 2.91 4.24 -3.18
CA VAL A 80 3.40 4.23 -1.80
C VAL A 80 2.71 3.09 -1.05
N GLN A 81 3.48 2.30 -0.31
CA GLN A 81 2.97 1.21 0.52
C GLN A 81 3.29 1.48 1.98
N ASN A 82 2.33 1.97 2.74
CA ASN A 82 2.49 2.29 4.17
C ASN A 82 1.48 1.51 5.03
N LEU A 83 1.81 1.37 6.33
CA LEU A 83 0.86 0.81 7.30
C LEU A 83 -0.37 1.70 7.41
N TYR A 84 -1.52 1.13 7.06
CA TYR A 84 -2.78 1.84 7.17
C TYR A 84 -3.97 0.87 7.20
N ASN A 85 -4.89 1.07 8.12
CA ASN A 85 -6.16 0.36 8.22
C ASN A 85 -7.14 1.16 9.10
N LEU A 86 -8.34 0.65 9.28
CA LEU A 86 -9.39 1.32 10.04
C LEU A 86 -8.95 1.77 11.45
N VAL A 87 -8.13 0.99 12.14
CA VAL A 87 -7.68 1.25 13.53
C VAL A 87 -6.25 1.78 13.64
N THR A 88 -5.52 1.86 12.53
CA THR A 88 -4.16 2.37 12.49
C THR A 88 -4.03 3.37 11.35
N ARG A 89 -4.04 4.66 11.69
CA ARG A 89 -4.11 5.77 10.72
C ARG A 89 -2.89 6.68 10.73
N GLN A 90 -1.76 6.18 11.19
CA GLN A 90 -0.52 6.97 11.33
C GLN A 90 0.00 7.53 10.00
N SER A 91 -0.37 6.94 8.87
CA SER A 91 0.01 7.41 7.53
C SER A 91 -1.12 8.17 6.81
N GLN A 92 -2.03 8.82 7.56
CA GLN A 92 -3.14 9.58 6.97
C GLN A 92 -2.62 10.73 6.09
N ASP A 93 -1.61 11.45 6.54
CA ASP A 93 -0.97 12.54 5.80
C ASP A 93 -0.37 12.08 4.46
N VAL A 94 0.24 10.88 4.45
CA VAL A 94 0.79 10.27 3.23
C VAL A 94 -0.35 9.84 2.29
N LEU A 95 -1.44 9.29 2.81
CA LEU A 95 -2.63 8.95 2.02
C LEU A 95 -3.25 10.21 1.39
N ASP A 96 -3.40 11.27 2.17
CA ASP A 96 -3.96 12.54 1.69
C ASP A 96 -3.09 13.13 0.57
N TYR A 97 -1.78 13.13 0.78
CA TYR A 97 -0.83 13.58 -0.24
C TYR A 97 -0.87 12.70 -1.49
N ALA A 98 -0.86 11.37 -1.34
CA ALA A 98 -0.94 10.43 -2.45
C ALA A 98 -2.25 10.62 -3.25
N THR A 99 -3.36 10.83 -2.57
CA THR A 99 -4.66 11.13 -3.18
C THR A 99 -4.61 12.40 -4.03
N ALA A 100 -4.04 13.48 -3.47
CA ALA A 100 -3.91 14.76 -4.17
C ALA A 100 -2.98 14.67 -5.41
N GLN A 101 -2.00 13.77 -5.39
CA GLN A 101 -1.03 13.58 -6.47
C GLN A 101 -1.39 12.46 -7.45
N GLY A 102 -2.47 11.70 -7.22
CA GLY A 102 -2.84 10.54 -8.03
C GLY A 102 -1.84 9.38 -7.93
N ILE A 103 -1.13 9.25 -6.80
CA ILE A 103 -0.19 8.17 -6.50
C ILE A 103 -0.96 7.01 -5.88
N ALA A 104 -0.78 5.79 -6.40
CA ALA A 104 -1.41 4.62 -5.79
C ALA A 104 -0.95 4.41 -4.34
N PHE A 105 -1.90 4.29 -3.42
CA PHE A 105 -1.62 4.00 -2.02
C PHE A 105 -1.98 2.55 -1.70
N ILE A 106 -1.00 1.78 -1.25
CA ILE A 106 -1.13 0.35 -0.98
C ILE A 106 -1.06 0.15 0.54
N PRO A 107 -2.20 0.09 1.25
CA PRO A 107 -2.20 -0.15 2.67
C PRO A 107 -1.79 -1.60 2.96
N TRP A 108 -0.68 -1.80 3.69
CA TRP A 108 -0.40 -3.11 4.24
C TRP A 108 -1.07 -3.26 5.62
N PHE A 109 -1.35 -4.49 6.05
CA PHE A 109 -2.20 -4.79 7.20
C PHE A 109 -3.65 -4.27 7.07
N PRO A 110 -4.30 -4.41 5.91
CA PRO A 110 -5.59 -3.78 5.66
C PRO A 110 -6.70 -4.24 6.61
N ILE A 111 -6.62 -5.46 7.15
CA ILE A 111 -7.55 -6.04 8.13
C ILE A 111 -6.90 -6.28 9.52
N ALA A 112 -5.83 -5.53 9.85
CA ALA A 112 -5.13 -5.59 11.14
C ALA A 112 -4.78 -7.03 11.58
N MET A 113 -4.17 -7.83 10.69
CA MET A 113 -3.87 -9.26 10.89
C MET A 113 -5.12 -10.11 11.26
N GLY A 114 -6.26 -9.78 10.73
CA GLY A 114 -7.50 -10.48 11.04
C GLY A 114 -8.24 -10.00 12.29
N LYS A 115 -7.64 -9.13 13.12
CA LYS A 115 -8.31 -8.59 14.33
C LYS A 115 -9.62 -7.87 14.01
N LEU A 116 -9.70 -7.20 12.87
CA LEU A 116 -10.93 -6.57 12.40
C LEU A 116 -11.94 -7.58 11.85
N ALA A 117 -11.51 -8.82 11.57
CA ALA A 117 -12.37 -9.89 11.09
C ALA A 117 -12.93 -10.76 12.23
N GLU A 118 -12.46 -10.61 13.47
CA GLU A 118 -12.91 -11.41 14.61
C GLU A 118 -14.35 -11.09 15.01
N PRO A 119 -15.13 -12.10 15.45
CA PRO A 119 -16.42 -11.86 16.08
C PRO A 119 -16.28 -10.94 17.30
N GLY A 120 -17.11 -9.91 17.38
CA GLY A 120 -17.03 -8.90 18.46
C GLY A 120 -16.00 -7.80 18.21
N SER A 121 -15.36 -7.77 17.06
CA SER A 121 -14.52 -6.64 16.64
C SER A 121 -15.34 -5.33 16.58
N PRO A 122 -14.69 -4.16 16.63
CA PRO A 122 -15.40 -2.87 16.55
C PRO A 122 -16.33 -2.74 15.33
N VAL A 123 -16.02 -3.44 14.24
CA VAL A 123 -16.82 -3.40 13.00
C VAL A 123 -17.91 -4.46 12.93
N ALA A 124 -17.97 -5.42 13.88
CA ALA A 124 -18.89 -6.56 13.80
C ALA A 124 -20.37 -6.14 13.82
N GLY A 125 -20.70 -5.10 14.58
CA GLY A 125 -22.08 -4.58 14.65
C GLY A 125 -22.57 -4.07 13.30
N LEU A 126 -21.81 -3.19 12.67
CA LEU A 126 -22.14 -2.66 11.34
C LEU A 126 -22.11 -3.74 10.27
N ALA A 127 -21.16 -4.68 10.36
CA ALA A 127 -21.08 -5.80 9.43
C ALA A 127 -22.36 -6.64 9.44
N ALA A 128 -22.93 -6.93 10.64
CA ALA A 128 -24.19 -7.64 10.78
C ALA A 128 -25.37 -6.85 10.16
N GLU A 129 -25.43 -5.54 10.35
CA GLU A 129 -26.45 -4.66 9.76
C GLU A 129 -26.40 -4.68 8.22
N LEU A 130 -25.18 -4.72 7.66
CA LEU A 130 -24.94 -4.73 6.20
C LEU A 130 -25.02 -6.13 5.57
N GLY A 131 -25.19 -7.19 6.37
CA GLY A 131 -25.16 -8.57 5.89
C GLY A 131 -23.80 -8.97 5.29
N ALA A 132 -22.72 -8.39 5.83
CA ALA A 132 -21.35 -8.58 5.38
C ALA A 132 -20.46 -9.13 6.50
N THR A 133 -19.25 -9.59 6.17
CA THR A 133 -18.25 -9.93 7.18
C THR A 133 -17.50 -8.68 7.67
N PRO A 134 -16.97 -8.67 8.90
CA PRO A 134 -16.15 -7.56 9.39
C PRO A 134 -14.94 -7.26 8.50
N ALA A 135 -14.32 -8.28 7.90
CA ALA A 135 -13.23 -8.11 6.93
C ALA A 135 -13.71 -7.36 5.67
N GLN A 136 -14.89 -7.71 5.14
CA GLN A 136 -15.47 -7.02 3.99
C GLN A 136 -15.75 -5.55 4.29
N VAL A 137 -16.28 -5.24 5.47
CA VAL A 137 -16.54 -3.85 5.89
C VAL A 137 -15.23 -3.06 6.02
N ALA A 138 -14.20 -3.64 6.63
CA ALA A 138 -12.90 -2.98 6.76
C ALA A 138 -12.23 -2.71 5.40
N LEU A 139 -12.33 -3.65 4.45
CA LEU A 139 -11.82 -3.50 3.09
C LEU A 139 -12.64 -2.50 2.27
N ALA A 140 -13.99 -2.54 2.38
CA ALA A 140 -14.87 -1.59 1.72
C ALA A 140 -14.62 -0.15 2.22
N TRP A 141 -14.38 0.03 3.52
CA TRP A 141 -13.98 1.32 4.07
C TRP A 141 -12.68 1.84 3.43
N LEU A 142 -11.64 1.00 3.32
CA LEU A 142 -10.40 1.37 2.64
C LEU A 142 -10.62 1.81 1.19
N LEU A 143 -11.48 1.10 0.45
CA LEU A 143 -11.81 1.45 -0.94
C LEU A 143 -12.64 2.74 -1.03
N HIS A 144 -13.41 3.07 0.01
CA HIS A 144 -14.26 4.26 0.03
C HIS A 144 -13.48 5.54 0.32
N ILE A 145 -12.48 5.49 1.21
CA ILE A 145 -11.78 6.70 1.71
C ILE A 145 -10.96 7.43 0.67
N SER A 146 -10.50 6.74 -0.39
CA SER A 146 -9.77 7.38 -1.49
C SER A 146 -9.75 6.49 -2.74
N PRO A 147 -9.89 7.09 -3.94
CA PRO A 147 -9.84 6.36 -5.21
C PRO A 147 -8.46 5.81 -5.56
N VAL A 148 -7.41 6.22 -4.86
CA VAL A 148 -6.04 5.74 -5.12
C VAL A 148 -5.65 4.55 -4.23
N VAL A 149 -6.53 4.12 -3.34
CA VAL A 149 -6.26 3.01 -2.41
C VAL A 149 -6.40 1.66 -3.11
N LEU A 150 -5.37 0.82 -2.95
CA LEU A 150 -5.34 -0.56 -3.42
C LEU A 150 -5.02 -1.50 -2.25
N PRO A 151 -6.01 -2.07 -1.55
CA PRO A 151 -5.79 -2.98 -0.44
C PRO A 151 -5.16 -4.30 -0.89
N ILE A 152 -4.29 -4.87 -0.04
CA ILE A 152 -3.60 -6.14 -0.29
C ILE A 152 -3.91 -7.17 0.82
N PRO A 153 -5.17 -7.62 0.98
CA PRO A 153 -5.53 -8.60 2.01
C PRO A 153 -4.94 -9.97 1.69
N GLY A 154 -3.95 -10.39 2.50
CA GLY A 154 -3.33 -11.69 2.36
C GLY A 154 -4.21 -12.81 2.94
N THR A 155 -4.31 -13.94 2.24
CA THR A 155 -4.99 -15.16 2.72
C THR A 155 -4.44 -16.40 2.05
N THR A 156 -4.56 -17.55 2.74
CA THR A 156 -4.30 -18.89 2.19
C THR A 156 -5.59 -19.68 1.96
N SER A 157 -6.76 -19.12 2.29
CA SER A 157 -8.08 -19.72 2.12
C SER A 157 -8.74 -19.20 0.84
N LEU A 158 -9.22 -20.10 -0.01
CA LEU A 158 -10.02 -19.76 -1.19
C LEU A 158 -11.35 -19.08 -0.81
N GLU A 159 -11.94 -19.47 0.32
CA GLU A 159 -13.16 -18.87 0.85
C GLU A 159 -12.91 -17.41 1.24
N HIS A 160 -11.88 -17.14 2.05
CA HIS A 160 -11.49 -15.76 2.41
C HIS A 160 -11.07 -14.92 1.20
N LEU A 161 -10.48 -15.54 0.17
CA LEU A 161 -10.18 -14.82 -1.07
C LEU A 161 -11.47 -14.35 -1.76
N ALA A 162 -12.46 -15.24 -1.86
CA ALA A 162 -13.76 -14.90 -2.45
C ALA A 162 -14.47 -13.82 -1.64
N GLU A 163 -14.45 -13.91 -0.30
CA GLU A 163 -15.00 -12.87 0.60
C GLU A 163 -14.31 -11.52 0.42
N ASN A 164 -12.97 -11.49 0.40
CA ASN A 164 -12.21 -10.27 0.20
C ASN A 164 -12.56 -9.58 -1.13
N LEU A 165 -12.74 -10.36 -2.20
CA LEU A 165 -13.16 -9.81 -3.50
C LEU A 165 -14.59 -9.24 -3.48
N GLN A 166 -15.49 -9.78 -2.67
CA GLN A 166 -16.86 -9.24 -2.53
C GLN A 166 -16.85 -7.87 -1.82
N ALA A 167 -15.84 -7.53 -1.02
CA ALA A 167 -15.72 -6.22 -0.40
C ALA A 167 -15.79 -5.06 -1.42
N ALA A 168 -15.29 -5.27 -2.64
CA ALA A 168 -15.35 -4.28 -3.71
C ALA A 168 -16.78 -4.01 -4.23
N LYS A 169 -17.76 -4.84 -3.86
CA LYS A 169 -19.18 -4.67 -4.23
C LYS A 169 -20.00 -4.08 -3.08
N LEU A 170 -19.42 -3.99 -1.88
CA LEU A 170 -20.11 -3.44 -0.72
C LEU A 170 -20.07 -1.91 -0.79
N SER A 171 -21.25 -1.31 -0.88
CA SER A 171 -21.38 0.14 -0.85
C SER A 171 -21.63 0.59 0.59
N LEU A 172 -20.74 1.45 1.10
CA LEU A 172 -20.92 2.12 2.39
C LEU A 172 -21.55 3.49 2.14
N THR A 173 -22.50 3.87 2.99
CA THR A 173 -23.02 5.23 3.04
C THR A 173 -22.06 6.16 3.81
N ASP A 174 -22.21 7.47 3.66
CA ASP A 174 -21.43 8.45 4.44
C ASP A 174 -21.65 8.28 5.95
N ASP A 175 -22.86 7.86 6.38
CA ASP A 175 -23.18 7.54 7.78
C ASP A 175 -22.42 6.30 8.26
N ASP A 176 -22.36 5.25 7.46
CA ASP A 176 -21.59 4.03 7.78
C ASP A 176 -20.11 4.38 7.95
N VAL A 177 -19.58 5.20 7.06
CA VAL A 177 -18.17 5.66 7.11
C VAL A 177 -17.94 6.53 8.36
N ALA A 178 -18.86 7.43 8.69
CA ALA A 178 -18.79 8.24 9.91
C ALA A 178 -18.81 7.36 11.18
N ARG A 179 -19.69 6.36 11.24
CA ARG A 179 -19.74 5.37 12.34
C ARG A 179 -18.44 4.60 12.46
N LEU A 180 -17.87 4.13 11.34
CA LEU A 180 -16.57 3.44 11.32
C LEU A 180 -15.44 4.36 11.77
N ASN A 181 -15.44 5.61 11.33
CA ASN A 181 -14.44 6.59 11.72
C ASN A 181 -14.48 6.92 13.22
N ALA A 182 -15.64 6.82 13.86
CA ALA A 182 -15.81 7.05 15.29
C ALA A 182 -15.35 5.89 16.19
N LEU A 183 -14.93 4.75 15.59
CA LEU A 183 -14.41 3.59 16.35
C LEU A 183 -12.96 3.76 16.81
N VAL A 184 -12.28 4.85 16.41
CA VAL A 184 -10.83 5.09 16.62
C VAL A 184 -10.59 6.45 17.23
#